data_1a46b129eaed389ba07806a77a9134c0
#
_entry.id   1a46b129eaed389ba07806a77a9134c0
#
_cell.length_a   1.000
_cell.length_b   1.000
_cell.length_c   1.000
_cell.angle_alpha   90.00
_cell.angle_beta   90.00
_cell.angle_gamma   90.00
#
_symmetry.space_group_name_H-M   'P 1'
#
loop_
_entity.id
_entity.type
_entity.pdbx_description
1 polymer ?
#
loop_
_entity_poly.entity_id
_entity_poly.type
_entity_poly.pdbx_seq_one_letter_code
_entity_poly.pdbx_strand_id
1 'polypeptide(L)'
;VAAAAFVGEHSYSTPETPVAAGRPDAQDLARAAEFGAAVRKKLAAGTPAPVDAAKLKDVHTPLVPMLRFIRFVVGYRRRQKKNPVVYLPACDADRCTHCGRCAAICPTQAIARGDEAHTDPARCIRCCACVKGCPVGARSFHTPFAAALARSFTRRKQPVTIL
;
A
#
# COMPACT_ATOMS: atom_id res chain seq x y z
N VAL A 1 -2.39 -6.85 24.58
CA VAL A 1 -2.11 -8.30 24.52
C VAL A 1 -0.90 -8.56 23.62
N ALA A 2 -0.93 -8.10 22.37
CA ALA A 2 0.15 -8.22 21.39
C ALA A 2 -0.02 -7.17 20.31
N ALA A 3 1.06 -6.81 19.62
CA ALA A 3 1.03 -5.93 18.47
C ALA A 3 2.07 -6.38 17.43
N ALA A 4 1.75 -6.21 16.13
CA ALA A 4 2.68 -6.54 15.06
C ALA A 4 2.53 -5.59 13.87
N ALA A 5 3.62 -5.36 13.15
CA ALA A 5 3.63 -4.69 11.86
C ALA A 5 4.32 -5.58 10.83
N PHE A 6 3.61 -5.91 9.77
CA PHE A 6 4.10 -6.69 8.63
C PHE A 6 4.13 -5.81 7.39
N VAL A 7 5.11 -6.03 6.53
CA VAL A 7 5.22 -5.30 5.26
C VAL A 7 4.49 -6.08 4.17
N GLY A 8 3.61 -5.39 3.44
CA GLY A 8 3.01 -5.89 2.21
C GLY A 8 3.50 -5.09 0.99
N GLU A 9 3.27 -5.61 -0.19
CA GLU A 9 3.51 -4.87 -1.43
C GLU A 9 2.66 -3.60 -1.46
N HIS A 10 3.31 -2.47 -1.75
CA HIS A 10 2.62 -1.19 -1.81
C HIS A 10 1.65 -1.14 -3.01
N SER A 11 0.49 -0.52 -2.83
CA SER A 11 -0.53 -0.41 -3.89
C SER A 11 -0.03 0.30 -5.16
N TYR A 12 0.98 1.19 -5.04
CA TYR A 12 1.61 1.88 -6.17
C TYR A 12 2.79 1.12 -6.78
N SER A 13 3.11 -0.09 -6.27
CA SER A 13 4.18 -0.92 -6.82
C SER A 13 3.84 -1.36 -8.24
N THR A 14 4.78 -1.16 -9.15
CA THR A 14 4.74 -1.66 -10.54
C THR A 14 6.08 -2.34 -10.86
N PRO A 15 6.20 -3.09 -11.96
CA PRO A 15 7.49 -3.64 -12.38
C PRO A 15 8.58 -2.57 -12.51
N GLU A 16 8.25 -1.36 -12.97
CA GLU A 16 9.19 -0.25 -13.17
C GLU A 16 9.52 0.49 -11.88
N THR A 17 8.61 0.50 -10.93
CA THR A 17 8.75 1.15 -9.62
C THR A 17 8.36 0.21 -8.49
N PRO A 18 9.15 -0.86 -8.25
CA PRO A 18 8.81 -1.87 -7.24
C PRO A 18 8.92 -1.29 -5.82
N VAL A 19 7.90 -1.51 -5.01
CA VAL A 19 7.87 -1.13 -3.58
C VAL A 19 7.40 -2.33 -2.78
N ALA A 20 8.32 -3.03 -2.14
CA ALA A 20 8.08 -4.28 -1.44
C ALA A 20 7.37 -5.33 -2.33
N ALA A 21 7.74 -5.40 -3.62
CA ALA A 21 7.13 -6.30 -4.58
C ALA A 21 7.21 -7.77 -4.12
N GLY A 22 6.12 -8.52 -4.35
CA GLY A 22 5.99 -9.92 -3.97
C GLY A 22 5.83 -10.18 -2.47
N ARG A 23 5.55 -9.13 -1.66
CA ARG A 23 5.30 -9.30 -0.23
C ARG A 23 3.81 -9.19 0.10
N PRO A 24 3.31 -9.99 1.11
CA PRO A 24 4.07 -10.91 1.97
C PRO A 24 4.54 -12.16 1.20
N ASP A 25 5.80 -12.54 1.38
CA ASP A 25 6.35 -13.80 0.87
C ASP A 25 6.24 -14.95 1.89
N ALA A 26 6.75 -16.14 1.54
CA ALA A 26 6.68 -17.31 2.40
C ALA A 26 7.33 -17.07 3.79
N GLN A 27 8.40 -16.28 3.85
CA GLN A 27 9.07 -15.95 5.12
C GLN A 27 8.19 -15.01 5.97
N ASP A 28 7.52 -14.05 5.36
CA ASP A 28 6.59 -13.16 6.07
C ASP A 28 5.39 -13.92 6.62
N LEU A 29 4.86 -14.86 5.82
CA LEU A 29 3.73 -15.71 6.23
C LEU A 29 4.11 -16.66 7.37
N ALA A 30 5.31 -17.25 7.33
CA ALA A 30 5.82 -18.08 8.41
C ALA A 30 5.93 -17.28 9.71
N ARG A 31 6.49 -16.06 9.66
CA ARG A 31 6.59 -15.19 10.84
C ARG A 31 5.22 -14.73 11.34
N ALA A 32 4.27 -14.50 10.46
CA ALA A 32 2.89 -14.18 10.86
C ALA A 32 2.23 -15.36 11.58
N ALA A 33 2.46 -16.58 11.12
CA ALA A 33 1.95 -17.79 11.76
C ALA A 33 2.58 -18.02 13.14
N GLU A 34 3.91 -17.85 13.26
CA GLU A 34 4.64 -17.90 14.55
C GLU A 34 4.08 -16.87 15.54
N PHE A 35 3.89 -15.64 15.10
CA PHE A 35 3.30 -14.59 15.92
C PHE A 35 1.86 -14.95 16.37
N GLY A 36 1.03 -15.46 15.47
CA GLY A 36 -0.33 -15.91 15.80
C GLY A 36 -0.34 -17.06 16.84
N ALA A 37 0.59 -18.01 16.71
CA ALA A 37 0.74 -19.10 17.68
C ALA A 37 1.17 -18.57 19.06
N ALA A 38 2.11 -17.62 19.12
CA ALA A 38 2.57 -17.00 20.35
C ALA A 38 1.46 -16.18 21.05
N VAL A 39 0.65 -15.45 20.28
CA VAL A 39 -0.53 -14.73 20.80
C VAL A 39 -1.53 -15.71 21.40
N ARG A 40 -1.83 -16.80 20.71
CA ARG A 40 -2.75 -17.84 21.21
C ARG A 40 -2.24 -18.45 22.53
N LYS A 41 -0.94 -18.77 22.62
CA LYS A 41 -0.31 -19.27 23.85
C LYS A 41 -0.43 -18.27 24.99
N LYS A 42 -0.19 -16.99 24.73
CA LYS A 42 -0.31 -15.91 25.73
C LYS A 42 -1.75 -15.77 26.24
N LEU A 43 -2.72 -15.83 25.35
CA LEU A 43 -4.14 -15.78 25.73
C LEU A 43 -4.56 -16.98 26.57
N ALA A 44 -4.09 -18.18 26.22
CA ALA A 44 -4.38 -19.41 26.98
C ALA A 44 -3.77 -19.41 28.40
N ALA A 45 -2.70 -18.63 28.63
CA ALA A 45 -2.10 -18.47 29.95
C ALA A 45 -2.93 -17.58 30.91
N GLY A 46 -4.03 -16.99 30.47
CA GLY A 46 -5.05 -16.35 31.34
C GLY A 46 -4.75 -14.92 31.84
N THR A 47 -3.59 -14.36 31.56
CA THR A 47 -3.21 -13.00 32.03
C THR A 47 -2.67 -12.10 30.92
N PRO A 48 -3.50 -11.70 29.94
CA PRO A 48 -3.03 -10.84 28.87
C PRO A 48 -2.81 -9.40 29.37
N ALA A 49 -1.54 -9.04 29.65
CA ALA A 49 -1.19 -7.66 29.90
C ALA A 49 -1.26 -6.80 28.62
N PRO A 50 -1.59 -5.51 28.72
CA PRO A 50 -1.50 -4.60 27.59
C PRO A 50 -0.05 -4.44 27.13
N VAL A 51 0.17 -4.29 25.82
CA VAL A 51 1.48 -4.00 25.25
C VAL A 51 1.53 -2.54 24.80
N ASP A 52 2.72 -1.95 24.89
CA ASP A 52 2.96 -0.60 24.42
C ASP A 52 3.17 -0.61 22.89
N ALA A 53 2.13 -0.27 22.14
CA ALA A 53 2.20 -0.21 20.69
C ALA A 53 3.19 0.85 20.16
N ALA A 54 3.62 1.82 20.98
CA ALA A 54 4.65 2.78 20.58
C ALA A 54 6.02 2.14 20.35
N LYS A 55 6.23 0.92 20.86
CA LYS A 55 7.43 0.10 20.62
C LYS A 55 7.47 -0.53 19.22
N LEU A 56 6.37 -0.51 18.45
CA LEU A 56 6.36 -0.91 17.03
C LEU A 56 7.10 0.08 16.12
N LYS A 57 8.02 0.83 16.62
CA LYS A 57 8.81 1.78 15.83
C LYS A 57 9.79 1.02 14.93
N ASP A 58 9.83 1.41 13.66
CA ASP A 58 10.88 1.02 12.74
C ASP A 58 12.17 1.78 13.08
N VAL A 59 13.02 1.14 13.86
CA VAL A 59 14.33 1.69 14.28
C VAL A 59 15.39 1.63 13.16
N HIS A 60 15.09 1.03 12.02
CA HIS A 60 16.08 0.73 10.98
C HIS A 60 15.87 1.46 9.66
N THR A 61 15.06 2.52 9.62
CA THR A 61 14.98 3.36 8.42
C THR A 61 16.25 4.20 8.31
N PRO A 62 17.09 4.00 7.28
CA PRO A 62 18.30 4.81 7.10
C PRO A 62 17.94 6.29 6.97
N LEU A 63 18.73 7.15 7.60
CA LEU A 63 18.45 8.59 7.67
C LEU A 63 18.40 9.25 6.28
N VAL A 64 19.33 8.89 5.39
CA VAL A 64 19.43 9.49 4.04
C VAL A 64 18.20 9.22 3.17
N PRO A 65 17.71 7.97 3.02
CA PRO A 65 16.45 7.70 2.33
C PRO A 65 15.25 8.42 2.94
N MET A 66 15.18 8.49 4.26
CA MET A 66 14.11 9.19 4.97
C MET A 66 14.13 10.70 4.68
N LEU A 67 15.28 11.37 4.77
CA LEU A 67 15.42 12.79 4.46
C LEU A 67 15.11 13.08 2.99
N ARG A 68 15.52 12.20 2.07
CA ARG A 68 15.17 12.29 0.64
C ARG A 68 13.66 12.26 0.45
N PHE A 69 12.97 11.34 1.12
CA PHE A 69 11.52 11.23 1.03
C PHE A 69 10.81 12.45 1.64
N ILE A 70 11.23 12.91 2.81
CA ILE A 70 10.70 14.13 3.45
C ILE A 70 10.85 15.33 2.51
N ARG A 71 12.04 15.52 1.93
CA ARG A 71 12.29 16.60 0.97
C ARG A 71 11.36 16.51 -0.26
N PHE A 72 11.13 15.30 -0.77
CA PHE A 72 10.16 15.07 -1.83
C PHE A 72 8.75 15.49 -1.39
N VAL A 73 8.28 15.05 -0.23
CA VAL A 73 6.93 15.37 0.28
C VAL A 73 6.73 16.86 0.48
N VAL A 74 7.73 17.56 1.07
CA VAL A 74 7.66 19.01 1.25
C VAL A 74 7.59 19.72 -0.11
N GLY A 75 8.44 19.36 -1.06
CA GLY A 75 8.42 19.91 -2.42
C GLY A 75 7.10 19.63 -3.16
N TYR A 76 6.58 18.41 -3.01
CA TYR A 76 5.28 18.01 -3.58
C TYR A 76 4.15 18.87 -3.00
N ARG A 77 4.06 19.01 -1.67
CA ARG A 77 3.04 19.85 -1.01
C ARG A 77 3.10 21.31 -1.45
N ARG A 78 4.30 21.88 -1.61
CA ARG A 78 4.48 23.25 -2.12
C ARG A 78 3.97 23.41 -3.55
N ARG A 79 4.25 22.42 -4.42
CA ARG A 79 3.72 22.42 -5.80
C ARG A 79 2.20 22.29 -5.83
N GLN A 80 1.63 21.39 -5.04
CA GLN A 80 0.19 21.19 -4.96
C GLN A 80 -0.56 22.43 -4.44
N LYS A 81 0.04 23.26 -3.58
CA LYS A 81 -0.54 24.53 -3.16
C LYS A 81 -0.62 25.55 -4.30
N LYS A 82 0.36 25.54 -5.23
CA LYS A 82 0.41 26.47 -6.36
C LYS A 82 -0.40 25.98 -7.56
N ASN A 83 -0.25 24.71 -7.89
CA ASN A 83 -0.90 24.04 -9.02
C ASN A 83 -1.41 22.67 -8.56
N PRO A 84 -2.67 22.61 -8.07
CA PRO A 84 -3.23 21.35 -7.62
C PRO A 84 -3.45 20.39 -8.78
N VAL A 85 -2.92 19.17 -8.66
CA VAL A 85 -3.10 18.07 -9.62
C VAL A 85 -3.75 16.91 -8.90
N VAL A 86 -4.87 16.43 -9.43
CA VAL A 86 -5.56 15.23 -8.93
C VAL A 86 -5.08 14.03 -9.74
N TYR A 87 -4.35 13.13 -9.10
CA TYR A 87 -3.93 11.87 -9.71
C TYR A 87 -5.03 10.82 -9.52
N LEU A 88 -5.49 10.24 -10.61
CA LEU A 88 -6.51 9.18 -10.61
C LEU A 88 -6.04 7.98 -11.43
N PRO A 89 -6.54 6.77 -11.15
CA PRO A 89 -6.37 5.64 -12.04
C PRO A 89 -7.00 5.92 -13.40
N ALA A 90 -6.21 5.78 -14.45
CA ALA A 90 -6.67 5.89 -15.84
C ALA A 90 -7.09 4.52 -16.39
N CYS A 91 -7.93 4.54 -17.41
CA CYS A 91 -8.31 3.36 -18.18
C CYS A 91 -7.88 3.54 -19.63
N ASP A 92 -7.22 2.55 -20.18
CA ASP A 92 -6.95 2.42 -21.60
C ASP A 92 -8.19 1.82 -22.26
N ALA A 93 -8.89 2.62 -23.03
CA ALA A 93 -10.16 2.23 -23.66
C ALA A 93 -9.98 1.10 -24.70
N ASP A 94 -8.86 1.09 -25.42
CA ASP A 94 -8.58 0.10 -26.46
C ASP A 94 -8.31 -1.29 -25.88
N ARG A 95 -7.82 -1.35 -24.63
CA ARG A 95 -7.57 -2.60 -23.91
C ARG A 95 -8.74 -3.02 -23.02
N CYS A 96 -9.66 -2.11 -22.72
CA CYS A 96 -10.75 -2.38 -21.79
C CYS A 96 -11.80 -3.31 -22.42
N THR A 97 -12.07 -4.43 -21.76
CA THR A 97 -13.10 -5.40 -22.20
C THR A 97 -14.47 -5.16 -21.54
N HIS A 98 -14.65 -4.06 -20.83
CA HIS A 98 -15.88 -3.71 -20.11
C HIS A 98 -16.41 -4.82 -19.18
N CYS A 99 -15.51 -5.62 -18.59
CA CYS A 99 -15.88 -6.76 -17.74
C CYS A 99 -16.50 -6.35 -16.38
N GLY A 100 -16.50 -5.08 -16.01
CA GLY A 100 -17.08 -4.56 -14.77
C GLY A 100 -16.30 -4.88 -13.50
N ARG A 101 -15.16 -5.60 -13.57
CA ARG A 101 -14.41 -6.03 -12.39
C ARG A 101 -13.90 -4.85 -11.56
N CYS A 102 -13.39 -3.80 -12.20
CA CYS A 102 -12.88 -2.61 -11.50
C CYS A 102 -13.98 -1.87 -10.73
N ALA A 103 -15.22 -1.84 -11.24
CA ALA A 103 -16.37 -1.30 -10.53
C ALA A 103 -16.75 -2.20 -9.33
N ALA A 104 -16.77 -3.53 -9.52
CA ALA A 104 -17.16 -4.48 -8.49
C ALA A 104 -16.20 -4.50 -7.28
N ILE A 105 -14.87 -4.33 -7.50
CA ILE A 105 -13.89 -4.35 -6.41
C ILE A 105 -13.58 -2.96 -5.83
N CYS A 106 -14.22 -1.89 -6.35
CA CYS A 106 -14.00 -0.54 -5.85
C CYS A 106 -14.67 -0.33 -4.49
N PRO A 107 -13.92 -0.16 -3.38
CA PRO A 107 -14.49 -0.08 -2.03
C PRO A 107 -15.35 1.18 -1.83
N THR A 108 -15.13 2.20 -2.64
CA THR A 108 -15.84 3.49 -2.56
C THR A 108 -16.80 3.71 -3.72
N GLN A 109 -16.95 2.71 -4.61
CA GLN A 109 -17.80 2.80 -5.80
C GLN A 109 -17.48 4.04 -6.66
N ALA A 110 -16.19 4.38 -6.77
CA ALA A 110 -15.71 5.50 -7.60
C ALA A 110 -15.71 5.19 -9.10
N ILE A 111 -16.08 3.97 -9.50
CA ILE A 111 -16.17 3.52 -10.89
C ILE A 111 -17.55 2.90 -11.06
N ALA A 112 -18.34 3.43 -11.98
CA ALA A 112 -19.65 2.89 -12.29
C ALA A 112 -19.53 1.69 -13.24
N ARG A 113 -20.42 0.71 -13.07
CA ARG A 113 -20.54 -0.40 -14.02
C ARG A 113 -21.15 0.10 -15.32
N GLY A 114 -20.53 -0.22 -16.44
CA GLY A 114 -20.91 0.31 -17.77
C GLY A 114 -20.19 1.61 -18.15
N ASP A 115 -19.49 2.24 -17.18
CA ASP A 115 -18.63 3.40 -17.40
C ASP A 115 -17.25 3.16 -16.74
N GLU A 116 -16.63 2.05 -17.09
CA GLU A 116 -15.35 1.65 -16.53
C GLU A 116 -14.20 2.59 -16.93
N ALA A 117 -14.38 3.40 -17.96
CA ALA A 117 -13.39 4.39 -18.38
C ALA A 117 -13.24 5.52 -17.36
N HIS A 118 -14.34 5.92 -16.75
CA HIS A 118 -14.38 7.04 -15.81
C HIS A 118 -14.07 6.63 -14.37
N THR A 119 -13.41 7.53 -13.63
CA THR A 119 -13.15 7.38 -12.18
C THR A 119 -13.56 8.67 -11.48
N ASP A 120 -14.56 8.62 -10.62
CA ASP A 120 -15.02 9.76 -9.83
C ASP A 120 -13.91 10.25 -8.87
N PRO A 121 -13.38 11.47 -9.05
CA PRO A 121 -12.33 12.02 -8.21
C PRO A 121 -12.74 12.26 -6.76
N ALA A 122 -14.03 12.52 -6.50
CA ALA A 122 -14.54 12.80 -5.16
C ALA A 122 -14.64 11.53 -4.31
N ARG A 123 -14.87 10.39 -4.95
CA ARG A 123 -15.02 9.08 -4.28
C ARG A 123 -13.72 8.26 -4.28
N CYS A 124 -12.79 8.53 -5.20
CA CYS A 124 -11.59 7.73 -5.37
C CYS A 124 -10.57 7.96 -4.24
N ILE A 125 -10.33 6.94 -3.43
CA ILE A 125 -9.31 6.93 -2.37
C ILE A 125 -7.90 6.50 -2.86
N ARG A 126 -7.72 6.27 -4.15
CA ARG A 126 -6.44 5.90 -4.79
C ARG A 126 -5.80 4.62 -4.25
N CYS A 127 -6.63 3.65 -3.86
CA CYS A 127 -6.16 2.36 -3.32
C CYS A 127 -5.56 1.43 -4.38
N CYS A 128 -5.72 1.73 -5.67
CA CYS A 128 -5.26 0.93 -6.81
C CYS A 128 -5.84 -0.49 -6.91
N ALA A 129 -6.90 -0.83 -6.19
CA ALA A 129 -7.56 -2.12 -6.33
C ALA A 129 -7.99 -2.38 -7.79
N CYS A 130 -8.58 -1.37 -8.46
CA CYS A 130 -8.97 -1.44 -9.86
C CYS A 130 -7.78 -1.65 -10.82
N VAL A 131 -6.58 -1.14 -10.48
CA VAL A 131 -5.36 -1.34 -11.29
C VAL A 131 -4.84 -2.76 -11.12
N LYS A 132 -4.65 -3.20 -9.87
CA LYS A 132 -4.16 -4.55 -9.55
C LYS A 132 -5.14 -5.66 -9.95
N GLY A 133 -6.44 -5.38 -9.92
CA GLY A 133 -7.49 -6.35 -10.23
C GLY A 133 -7.92 -6.39 -11.69
N CYS A 134 -7.38 -5.56 -12.58
CA CYS A 134 -7.73 -5.57 -13.99
C CYS A 134 -7.14 -6.78 -14.72
N PRO A 135 -7.96 -7.73 -15.23
CA PRO A 135 -7.45 -8.98 -15.81
C PRO A 135 -6.66 -8.76 -17.11
N VAL A 136 -6.94 -7.67 -17.82
CA VAL A 136 -6.28 -7.33 -19.09
C VAL A 136 -5.29 -6.18 -18.96
N GLY A 137 -5.04 -5.70 -17.73
CA GLY A 137 -4.11 -4.61 -17.45
C GLY A 137 -4.48 -3.29 -18.14
N ALA A 138 -5.77 -3.06 -18.41
CA ALA A 138 -6.25 -1.82 -19.03
C ALA A 138 -6.22 -0.62 -18.06
N ARG A 139 -6.07 -0.85 -16.76
CA ARG A 139 -6.02 0.25 -15.79
C ARG A 139 -4.61 0.49 -15.29
N SER A 140 -4.23 1.76 -15.21
CA SER A 140 -2.92 2.21 -14.73
C SER A 140 -3.08 3.35 -13.71
N PHE A 141 -2.06 3.54 -12.88
CA PHE A 141 -2.00 4.66 -11.96
C PHE A 141 -0.59 5.24 -11.89
N HIS A 142 -0.43 6.45 -12.35
CA HIS A 142 0.85 7.14 -12.36
C HIS A 142 0.85 8.29 -11.36
N THR A 143 1.80 8.26 -10.43
CA THR A 143 1.96 9.30 -9.41
C THR A 143 3.44 9.50 -9.09
N PRO A 144 3.88 10.74 -8.82
CA PRO A 144 5.25 11.01 -8.37
C PRO A 144 5.65 10.25 -7.09
N PHE A 145 4.66 9.83 -6.29
CA PHE A 145 4.90 9.05 -5.08
C PHE A 145 5.45 7.66 -5.36
N ALA A 146 5.02 6.97 -6.42
CA ALA A 146 5.51 5.64 -6.77
C ALA A 146 7.04 5.63 -6.91
N ALA A 147 7.58 6.53 -7.74
CA ALA A 147 9.01 6.66 -7.95
C ALA A 147 9.76 7.14 -6.69
N ALA A 148 9.15 8.02 -5.89
CA ALA A 148 9.77 8.50 -4.65
C ALA A 148 9.85 7.39 -3.58
N LEU A 149 8.81 6.57 -3.46
CA LEU A 149 8.78 5.41 -2.56
C LEU A 149 9.79 4.36 -3.00
N ALA A 150 9.78 3.98 -4.29
CA ALA A 150 10.71 2.99 -4.85
C ALA A 150 12.18 3.39 -4.64
N ARG A 151 12.53 4.68 -4.78
CA ARG A 151 13.89 5.17 -4.56
C ARG A 151 14.29 5.29 -3.10
N SER A 152 13.32 5.47 -2.19
CA SER A 152 13.59 5.76 -0.78
C SER A 152 13.50 4.53 0.11
N PHE A 153 12.71 3.52 -0.27
CA PHE A 153 12.42 2.35 0.55
C PHE A 153 12.74 1.04 -0.16
N THR A 154 13.98 0.90 -0.59
CA THR A 154 14.50 -0.27 -1.33
C THR A 154 14.89 -1.44 -0.43
N ARG A 155 15.20 -1.18 0.86
CA ARG A 155 15.67 -2.24 1.78
C ARG A 155 14.51 -3.09 2.24
N ARG A 156 14.72 -4.42 2.24
CA ARG A 156 13.80 -5.35 2.87
C ARG A 156 13.71 -5.05 4.37
N LYS A 157 12.52 -4.76 4.86
CA LYS A 157 12.23 -4.61 6.29
C LYS A 157 11.69 -5.92 6.85
N GLN A 158 12.14 -6.25 8.06
CA GLN A 158 11.61 -7.39 8.79
C GLN A 158 10.33 -6.99 9.53
N PRO A 159 9.41 -7.93 9.75
CA PRO A 159 8.27 -7.70 10.64
C PRO A 159 8.73 -7.28 12.04
N VAL A 160 7.98 -6.40 12.68
CA VAL A 160 8.16 -6.03 14.08
C VAL A 160 7.01 -6.62 14.87
N THR A 161 7.32 -7.36 15.92
CA THR A 161 6.32 -8.03 16.77
C THR A 161 6.58 -7.72 18.24
N ILE A 162 5.52 -7.56 19.02
CA ILE A 162 5.52 -7.36 20.47
C ILE A 162 4.51 -8.33 21.07
N LEU A 163 4.94 -9.08 22.10
CA LEU A 163 4.14 -10.06 22.81
C LEU A 163 3.94 -9.66 24.27
#